data_05b1a467b1ac486104f5b1697254ad20
#
_entry.id   05b1a467b1ac486104f5b1697254ad20
#
_cell.length_a   1.000
_cell.length_b   1.000
_cell.length_c   1.000
_cell.angle_alpha   90.00
_cell.angle_beta   90.00
_cell.angle_gamma   90.00
#
_symmetry.space_group_name_H-M   'P 1'
#
loop_
_entity.id
_entity.type
_entity.pdbx_description
1 polymer ?
#
loop_
_entity_poly.entity_id
_entity_poly.type
_entity_poly.pdbx_seq_one_letter_code
_entity_poly.pdbx_strand_id
1 'polypeptide(L)'
;KINEMVFPEQLQIMRRYFDAGHTKSYSFRREQLKKLKSAILQYEEELYSALQTDLNKCREESWVTELGFVYSEINAALKNLRSWMRPEYAGTNLVNLPSSSRVMKEPLGVVLVIGPWNYPFMLLLNPVVGAIAAGNCVVIKPSEFAKATAAVIQKIIESLYPPEYICYVQGEGQEVIPAMMQPFRFDHVFYTGSTAVGKVIYKMAAEQLVPVTLELGGKSPCVVEADANIRVAARRIAVTKFSNAGQMCVAPDYLLVHESVMDRFLEELKKAIPRMYGEKPEEDYGYCRIINEKQFNRIKMYLTEGKLEYGGRTDQSKLFIEPAVLTEVSPDSAVMNEEIFGPVLPVISFRKQEEALAIIRQHPNPLAFYVYTSSSRKEEEWLDAVPAGGACVNNCSWHLTNHNLPFGGRGFSGTGQYHGRYSFDTFSHKKAVMKTPSWFDPNIKYPPMKGKLRIFKWVIR
;
A
#
# COMPACT_ATOMS: atom_id res chain seq x y z
N LYS A 1 -23.15 16.17 -13.29
CA LYS A 1 -23.72 14.88 -13.76
C LYS A 1 -22.76 14.32 -14.78
N ILE A 2 -21.91 13.41 -14.38
CA ILE A 2 -21.03 12.66 -15.26
C ILE A 2 -21.95 11.70 -16.02
N ASN A 3 -21.96 11.80 -17.34
CA ASN A 3 -22.84 11.01 -18.20
C ASN A 3 -22.53 9.52 -18.04
N GLU A 4 -23.41 8.73 -17.48
CA GLU A 4 -23.30 7.27 -17.37
C GLU A 4 -23.03 6.57 -18.73
N MET A 5 -23.34 7.23 -19.84
CA MET A 5 -23.05 6.76 -21.20
C MET A 5 -21.60 6.98 -21.68
N VAL A 6 -20.80 7.84 -21.02
CA VAL A 6 -19.45 8.20 -21.51
C VAL A 6 -18.39 7.16 -21.09
N PHE A 7 -18.53 6.55 -19.92
CA PHE A 7 -17.53 5.58 -19.42
C PHE A 7 -17.38 4.33 -20.29
N PRO A 8 -18.45 3.63 -20.66
CA PRO A 8 -18.29 2.39 -21.44
C PRO A 8 -17.58 2.62 -22.78
N GLU A 9 -17.90 3.71 -23.48
CA GLU A 9 -17.26 4.03 -24.76
C GLU A 9 -15.79 4.37 -24.60
N GLN A 10 -15.45 5.21 -23.61
CA GLN A 10 -14.05 5.59 -23.32
C GLN A 10 -13.23 4.37 -22.94
N LEU A 11 -13.74 3.47 -22.11
CA LEU A 11 -13.06 2.25 -21.70
C LEU A 11 -12.85 1.30 -22.89
N GLN A 12 -13.80 1.23 -23.83
CA GLN A 12 -13.63 0.47 -25.07
C GLN A 12 -12.59 1.09 -26.01
N ILE A 13 -12.45 2.42 -26.03
CA ILE A 13 -11.37 3.10 -26.75
C ILE A 13 -10.02 2.72 -26.17
N MET A 14 -9.88 2.74 -24.84
CA MET A 14 -8.67 2.30 -24.13
C MET A 14 -8.33 0.82 -24.44
N ARG A 15 -9.34 -0.06 -24.50
CA ARG A 15 -9.14 -1.45 -24.88
C ARG A 15 -8.55 -1.57 -26.28
N ARG A 16 -9.15 -0.88 -27.26
CA ARG A 16 -8.62 -0.88 -28.65
C ARG A 16 -7.21 -0.32 -28.75
N TYR A 17 -6.90 0.74 -27.99
CA TYR A 17 -5.54 1.31 -27.93
C TYR A 17 -4.52 0.31 -27.40
N PHE A 18 -4.87 -0.40 -26.33
CA PHE A 18 -4.04 -1.45 -25.78
C PHE A 18 -3.85 -2.61 -26.77
N ASP A 19 -4.93 -3.11 -27.35
CA ASP A 19 -4.91 -4.25 -28.30
C ASP A 19 -4.09 -3.94 -29.55
N ALA A 20 -4.06 -2.70 -29.99
CA ALA A 20 -3.18 -2.22 -31.08
C ALA A 20 -1.68 -2.28 -30.70
N GLY A 21 -1.33 -2.52 -29.44
CA GLY A 21 0.04 -2.76 -29.00
C GLY A 21 0.88 -1.51 -28.77
N HIS A 22 0.28 -0.32 -28.72
CA HIS A 22 1.00 0.96 -28.55
C HIS A 22 1.86 1.00 -27.29
N THR A 23 1.43 0.34 -26.20
CA THR A 23 2.12 0.37 -24.90
C THR A 23 3.25 -0.65 -24.75
N LYS A 24 3.45 -1.56 -25.72
CA LYS A 24 4.31 -2.74 -25.56
C LYS A 24 5.82 -2.44 -25.54
N SER A 25 6.27 -1.42 -26.31
CA SER A 25 7.71 -1.19 -26.48
C SER A 25 8.39 -0.64 -25.24
N TYR A 26 9.66 -1.00 -25.04
CA TYR A 26 10.51 -0.44 -23.99
C TYR A 26 10.65 1.08 -24.11
N SER A 27 10.83 1.60 -25.32
CA SER A 27 11.00 3.03 -25.59
C SER A 27 9.76 3.81 -25.16
N PHE A 28 8.55 3.35 -25.51
CA PHE A 28 7.30 3.96 -25.11
C PHE A 28 7.18 4.05 -23.58
N ARG A 29 7.29 2.92 -22.88
CA ARG A 29 7.15 2.89 -21.41
C ARG A 29 8.15 3.81 -20.70
N ARG A 30 9.41 3.77 -21.15
CA ARG A 30 10.47 4.63 -20.62
C ARG A 30 10.19 6.12 -20.86
N GLU A 31 9.67 6.47 -22.00
CA GLU A 31 9.28 7.84 -22.34
C GLU A 31 8.13 8.33 -21.44
N GLN A 32 7.08 7.51 -21.25
CA GLN A 32 5.95 7.88 -20.41
C GLN A 32 6.36 8.12 -18.95
N LEU A 33 7.23 7.26 -18.39
CA LEU A 33 7.79 7.44 -17.06
C LEU A 33 8.61 8.73 -16.94
N LYS A 34 9.39 9.10 -17.97
CA LYS A 34 10.16 10.34 -17.99
C LYS A 34 9.24 11.57 -18.05
N LYS A 35 8.19 11.52 -18.87
CA LYS A 35 7.18 12.58 -18.95
C LYS A 35 6.53 12.82 -17.58
N LEU A 36 6.10 11.75 -16.91
CA LEU A 36 5.53 11.85 -15.57
C LEU A 36 6.50 12.49 -14.58
N LYS A 37 7.76 12.02 -14.57
CA LYS A 37 8.79 12.58 -13.70
C LYS A 37 8.99 14.08 -13.90
N SER A 38 9.05 14.54 -15.16
CA SER A 38 9.24 15.95 -15.49
C SER A 38 8.02 16.80 -15.10
N ALA A 39 6.83 16.28 -15.29
CA ALA A 39 5.62 17.01 -14.91
C ALA A 39 5.46 17.12 -13.39
N ILE A 40 5.79 16.09 -12.62
CA ILE A 40 5.78 16.20 -11.15
C ILE A 40 6.70 17.35 -10.70
N LEU A 41 7.88 17.48 -11.30
CA LEU A 41 8.78 18.60 -11.01
C LEU A 41 8.18 19.96 -11.40
N GLN A 42 7.51 20.04 -12.53
CA GLN A 42 6.85 21.27 -13.00
C GLN A 42 5.70 21.71 -12.07
N TYR A 43 4.94 20.77 -11.54
CA TYR A 43 3.78 21.02 -10.68
C TYR A 43 4.09 20.91 -9.18
N GLU A 44 5.37 20.87 -8.80
CA GLU A 44 5.81 20.63 -7.41
C GLU A 44 5.21 21.65 -6.43
N GLU A 45 5.24 22.94 -6.75
CA GLU A 45 4.68 24.00 -5.90
C GLU A 45 3.16 23.93 -5.77
N GLU A 46 2.47 23.58 -6.85
CA GLU A 46 1.02 23.37 -6.80
C GLU A 46 0.66 22.16 -5.95
N LEU A 47 1.45 21.08 -6.01
CA LEU A 47 1.27 19.89 -5.17
C LEU A 47 1.47 20.19 -3.69
N TYR A 48 2.51 20.96 -3.31
CA TYR A 48 2.68 21.38 -1.92
C TYR A 48 1.50 22.21 -1.41
N SER A 49 1.05 23.18 -2.21
CA SER A 49 -0.12 23.99 -1.87
C SER A 49 -1.40 23.16 -1.73
N ALA A 50 -1.58 22.19 -2.60
CA ALA A 50 -2.74 21.30 -2.57
C ALA A 50 -2.74 20.38 -1.33
N LEU A 51 -1.59 19.77 -0.99
CA LEU A 51 -1.44 18.92 0.19
C LEU A 51 -1.59 19.72 1.49
N GLN A 52 -1.13 20.97 1.51
CA GLN A 52 -1.39 21.88 2.61
C GLN A 52 -2.88 22.21 2.74
N THR A 53 -3.58 22.43 1.62
CA THR A 53 -5.02 22.70 1.62
C THR A 53 -5.84 21.53 2.12
N ASP A 54 -5.54 20.31 1.65
CA ASP A 54 -6.32 19.12 1.98
C ASP A 54 -6.03 18.58 3.39
N LEU A 55 -4.76 18.61 3.85
CA LEU A 55 -4.31 17.93 5.07
C LEU A 55 -3.53 18.82 6.03
N ASN A 56 -3.30 20.09 5.70
CA ASN A 56 -2.35 20.96 6.39
C ASN A 56 -0.93 20.36 6.45
N LYS A 57 -0.56 19.61 5.42
CA LYS A 57 0.74 18.94 5.34
C LYS A 57 1.82 19.96 4.94
N CYS A 58 2.90 20.07 5.71
CA CYS A 58 3.99 20.97 5.38
C CYS A 58 4.79 20.48 4.15
N ARG A 59 5.61 21.38 3.58
CA ARG A 59 6.39 21.08 2.36
C ARG A 59 7.34 19.91 2.54
N GLU A 60 8.03 19.88 3.68
CA GLU A 60 9.01 18.85 4.01
C GLU A 60 8.34 17.48 4.16
N GLU A 61 7.23 17.40 4.87
CA GLU A 61 6.46 16.15 4.99
C GLU A 61 5.88 15.74 3.64
N SER A 62 5.34 16.69 2.86
CA SER A 62 4.84 16.45 1.50
C SER A 62 5.93 15.90 0.58
N TRP A 63 7.16 16.42 0.67
CA TRP A 63 8.27 15.87 -0.09
C TRP A 63 8.62 14.47 0.35
N VAL A 64 8.87 14.27 1.65
CA VAL A 64 9.39 13.00 2.18
C VAL A 64 8.36 11.87 2.05
N THR A 65 7.06 12.17 2.20
CA THR A 65 6.01 11.13 2.27
C THR A 65 5.19 10.98 0.99
N GLU A 66 5.25 11.94 0.07
CA GLU A 66 4.43 11.93 -1.16
C GLU A 66 5.33 12.00 -2.41
N LEU A 67 5.86 13.18 -2.73
CA LEU A 67 6.58 13.39 -3.99
C LEU A 67 7.86 12.55 -4.08
N GLY A 68 8.65 12.53 -3.02
CA GLY A 68 9.91 11.78 -2.96
C GLY A 68 9.73 10.28 -3.15
N PHE A 69 8.63 9.72 -2.63
CA PHE A 69 8.28 8.32 -2.87
C PHE A 69 7.98 8.03 -4.33
N VAL A 70 7.17 8.87 -4.99
CA VAL A 70 6.86 8.71 -6.41
C VAL A 70 8.10 8.89 -7.27
N TYR A 71 8.97 9.86 -6.95
CA TYR A 71 10.27 9.99 -7.62
C TYR A 71 11.15 8.75 -7.46
N SER A 72 11.21 8.18 -6.25
CA SER A 72 11.95 6.96 -5.98
C SER A 72 11.45 5.79 -6.82
N GLU A 73 10.12 5.61 -6.88
CA GLU A 73 9.47 4.56 -7.67
C GLU A 73 9.74 4.73 -9.17
N ILE A 74 9.59 5.95 -9.71
CA ILE A 74 9.91 6.25 -11.12
C ILE A 74 11.39 5.98 -11.41
N ASN A 75 12.29 6.40 -10.53
CA ASN A 75 13.73 6.18 -10.72
C ASN A 75 14.09 4.70 -10.70
N ALA A 76 13.50 3.93 -9.78
CA ALA A 76 13.67 2.48 -9.71
C ALA A 76 13.16 1.80 -11.01
N ALA A 77 11.98 2.21 -11.49
CA ALA A 77 11.44 1.72 -12.75
C ALA A 77 12.34 2.08 -13.94
N LEU A 78 12.73 3.34 -14.10
CA LEU A 78 13.61 3.78 -15.21
C LEU A 78 14.95 3.06 -15.23
N LYS A 79 15.54 2.79 -14.06
CA LYS A 79 16.80 2.06 -13.92
C LYS A 79 16.67 0.60 -14.30
N ASN A 80 15.58 -0.05 -13.94
CA ASN A 80 15.44 -1.50 -14.01
C ASN A 80 14.49 -2.00 -15.12
N LEU A 81 13.73 -1.12 -15.78
CA LEU A 81 12.68 -1.48 -16.75
C LEU A 81 13.14 -2.50 -17.78
N ARG A 82 14.33 -2.28 -18.38
CA ARG A 82 14.88 -3.20 -19.39
C ARG A 82 15.13 -4.60 -18.85
N SER A 83 15.57 -4.70 -17.61
CA SER A 83 15.78 -5.97 -16.89
C SER A 83 14.46 -6.63 -16.57
N TRP A 84 13.48 -5.86 -16.07
CA TRP A 84 12.16 -6.39 -15.71
C TRP A 84 11.39 -6.95 -16.91
N MET A 85 11.55 -6.33 -18.07
CA MET A 85 10.91 -6.77 -19.33
C MET A 85 11.55 -8.00 -19.96
N ARG A 86 12.78 -8.37 -19.56
CA ARG A 86 13.45 -9.54 -20.13
C ARG A 86 12.75 -10.83 -19.72
N PRO A 87 12.66 -11.82 -20.65
CA PRO A 87 12.24 -13.17 -20.28
C PRO A 87 13.17 -13.75 -19.21
N GLU A 88 12.58 -14.42 -18.23
CA GLU A 88 13.31 -15.18 -17.21
C GLU A 88 13.46 -16.63 -17.67
N TYR A 89 14.68 -17.11 -17.83
CA TYR A 89 14.92 -18.50 -18.18
C TYR A 89 14.72 -19.39 -16.96
N ALA A 90 14.01 -20.49 -17.17
CA ALA A 90 13.76 -21.52 -16.16
C ALA A 90 14.47 -22.82 -16.52
N GLY A 91 14.83 -23.61 -15.53
CA GLY A 91 15.35 -24.97 -15.74
C GLY A 91 14.33 -25.83 -16.48
N THR A 92 14.79 -26.62 -17.45
CA THR A 92 13.96 -27.58 -18.14
C THR A 92 14.22 -28.98 -17.55
N ASN A 93 13.18 -29.65 -17.10
CA ASN A 93 13.27 -30.98 -16.52
C ASN A 93 13.67 -32.00 -17.59
N LEU A 94 14.26 -33.13 -17.15
CA LEU A 94 14.84 -34.16 -18.02
C LEU A 94 13.86 -34.68 -19.06
N VAL A 95 12.58 -34.84 -18.69
CA VAL A 95 11.52 -35.34 -19.59
C VAL A 95 11.31 -34.45 -20.83
N ASN A 96 11.59 -33.17 -20.69
CA ASN A 96 11.35 -32.16 -21.71
C ASN A 96 12.64 -31.76 -22.49
N LEU A 97 13.79 -32.35 -22.19
CA LEU A 97 14.98 -32.11 -22.99
C LEU A 97 14.80 -32.64 -24.41
N PRO A 98 15.34 -31.93 -25.41
CA PRO A 98 16.20 -30.74 -25.38
C PRO A 98 15.44 -29.41 -25.54
N SER A 99 14.22 -29.30 -24.99
CA SER A 99 13.44 -28.03 -24.95
C SER A 99 14.13 -26.97 -24.10
N SER A 100 13.79 -25.71 -24.35
CA SER A 100 14.15 -24.58 -23.49
C SER A 100 12.91 -23.96 -22.88
N SER A 101 13.00 -23.55 -21.59
CA SER A 101 11.90 -22.99 -20.83
C SER A 101 12.16 -21.54 -20.42
N ARG A 102 11.16 -20.69 -20.52
CA ARG A 102 11.24 -19.29 -20.09
C ARG A 102 9.88 -18.77 -19.63
N VAL A 103 9.91 -17.76 -18.78
CA VAL A 103 8.73 -16.98 -18.38
C VAL A 103 8.80 -15.62 -19.07
N MET A 104 7.78 -15.29 -19.83
CA MET A 104 7.61 -13.97 -20.46
C MET A 104 6.64 -13.15 -19.63
N LYS A 105 6.94 -11.85 -19.48
CA LYS A 105 6.05 -10.90 -18.79
C LYS A 105 5.30 -10.09 -19.82
N GLU A 106 3.98 -10.11 -19.73
CA GLU A 106 3.07 -9.40 -20.62
C GLU A 106 2.23 -8.43 -19.80
N PRO A 107 1.95 -7.20 -20.31
CA PRO A 107 1.00 -6.32 -19.65
C PRO A 107 -0.37 -6.98 -19.54
N LEU A 108 -1.10 -6.68 -18.49
CA LEU A 108 -2.45 -7.24 -18.25
C LEU A 108 -3.47 -6.68 -19.25
N GLY A 109 -3.47 -5.36 -19.47
CA GLY A 109 -4.43 -4.71 -20.36
C GLY A 109 -4.84 -3.31 -19.90
N VAL A 110 -6.12 -3.11 -19.64
CA VAL A 110 -6.69 -1.90 -19.07
C VAL A 110 -6.92 -2.13 -17.57
N VAL A 111 -6.24 -1.35 -16.74
CA VAL A 111 -6.27 -1.50 -15.28
C VAL A 111 -6.89 -0.29 -14.60
N LEU A 112 -7.54 -0.51 -13.46
CA LEU A 112 -8.14 0.54 -12.63
C LEU A 112 -7.31 0.72 -11.36
N VAL A 113 -6.89 1.96 -11.07
CA VAL A 113 -6.18 2.33 -9.84
C VAL A 113 -7.04 3.31 -9.05
N ILE A 114 -7.40 2.94 -7.83
CA ILE A 114 -8.24 3.72 -6.93
C ILE A 114 -7.41 4.09 -5.70
N GLY A 115 -7.18 5.38 -5.48
CA GLY A 115 -6.36 5.89 -4.39
C GLY A 115 -7.16 6.49 -3.24
N PRO A 116 -6.57 6.50 -2.02
CA PRO A 116 -7.15 7.06 -0.82
C PRO A 116 -6.85 8.56 -0.68
N TRP A 117 -7.25 9.14 0.44
CA TRP A 117 -7.12 10.57 0.74
C TRP A 117 -5.95 10.92 1.68
N ASN A 118 -5.37 9.96 2.39
CA ASN A 118 -4.38 10.21 3.44
C ASN A 118 -2.96 10.51 2.92
N TYR A 119 -2.56 9.85 1.84
CA TYR A 119 -1.40 10.16 1.01
C TYR A 119 -1.87 10.18 -0.45
N PRO A 120 -2.64 11.22 -0.82
CA PRO A 120 -3.45 11.22 -2.05
C PRO A 120 -2.62 11.21 -3.32
N PHE A 121 -1.40 11.73 -3.27
CA PHE A 121 -0.49 11.73 -4.41
C PHE A 121 0.28 10.40 -4.51
N MET A 122 0.94 10.01 -3.43
CA MET A 122 1.83 8.84 -3.42
C MET A 122 1.07 7.52 -3.60
N LEU A 123 -0.01 7.29 -2.83
CA LEU A 123 -0.75 6.03 -2.88
C LEU A 123 -1.55 5.86 -4.18
N LEU A 124 -1.79 6.93 -4.90
CA LEU A 124 -2.40 6.86 -6.23
C LEU A 124 -1.33 6.66 -7.32
N LEU A 125 -0.23 7.42 -7.30
CA LEU A 125 0.72 7.41 -8.41
C LEU A 125 1.76 6.28 -8.35
N ASN A 126 2.12 5.75 -7.18
CA ASN A 126 3.04 4.60 -7.12
C ASN A 126 2.52 3.37 -7.87
N PRO A 127 1.25 2.92 -7.68
CA PRO A 127 0.69 1.87 -8.52
C PRO A 127 0.63 2.23 -10.01
N VAL A 128 0.32 3.50 -10.33
CA VAL A 128 0.29 3.99 -11.74
C VAL A 128 1.67 3.89 -12.38
N VAL A 129 2.74 4.22 -11.67
CA VAL A 129 4.13 4.03 -12.15
C VAL A 129 4.39 2.56 -12.48
N GLY A 130 3.97 1.64 -11.61
CA GLY A 130 4.07 0.20 -11.84
C GLY A 130 3.28 -0.25 -13.08
N ALA A 131 2.06 0.24 -13.24
CA ALA A 131 1.20 -0.09 -14.38
C ALA A 131 1.76 0.43 -15.71
N ILE A 132 2.30 1.66 -15.75
CA ILE A 132 3.01 2.23 -16.90
C ILE A 132 4.26 1.40 -17.22
N ALA A 133 5.07 1.06 -16.23
CA ALA A 133 6.27 0.24 -16.40
C ALA A 133 5.94 -1.15 -16.99
N ALA A 134 4.85 -1.76 -16.53
CA ALA A 134 4.36 -3.04 -17.06
C ALA A 134 3.73 -2.92 -18.44
N GLY A 135 3.33 -1.72 -18.90
CA GLY A 135 2.80 -1.45 -20.24
C GLY A 135 1.28 -1.54 -20.36
N ASN A 136 0.56 -1.21 -19.29
CA ASN A 136 -0.90 -1.17 -19.27
C ASN A 136 -1.43 0.20 -19.67
N CYS A 137 -2.69 0.24 -20.11
CA CYS A 137 -3.52 1.44 -20.06
C CYS A 137 -4.13 1.58 -18.65
N VAL A 138 -4.28 2.80 -18.14
CA VAL A 138 -4.64 3.02 -16.73
C VAL A 138 -5.82 3.96 -16.60
N VAL A 139 -6.83 3.54 -15.85
CA VAL A 139 -7.88 4.42 -15.34
C VAL A 139 -7.50 4.81 -13.92
N ILE A 140 -7.49 6.10 -13.62
CA ILE A 140 -7.09 6.66 -12.33
C ILE A 140 -8.32 7.27 -11.65
N LYS A 141 -8.64 6.81 -10.44
CA LYS A 141 -9.70 7.36 -9.60
C LYS A 141 -9.12 7.82 -8.26
N PRO A 142 -8.90 9.12 -8.05
CA PRO A 142 -8.47 9.66 -6.75
C PRO A 142 -9.61 9.65 -5.75
N SER A 143 -9.29 9.92 -4.49
CA SER A 143 -10.30 10.13 -3.46
C SER A 143 -11.00 11.49 -3.65
N GLU A 144 -12.30 11.51 -3.46
CA GLU A 144 -13.15 12.71 -3.44
C GLU A 144 -12.91 13.61 -2.22
N PHE A 145 -12.23 13.12 -1.19
CA PHE A 145 -11.94 13.90 0.02
C PHE A 145 -10.70 14.79 -0.10
N ALA A 146 -9.69 14.41 -0.90
CA ALA A 146 -8.49 15.20 -1.15
C ALA A 146 -8.63 16.00 -2.47
N LYS A 147 -9.55 16.95 -2.48
CA LYS A 147 -9.99 17.64 -3.70
C LYS A 147 -8.92 18.51 -4.36
N ALA A 148 -8.12 19.21 -3.57
CA ALA A 148 -7.08 20.08 -4.10
C ALA A 148 -5.96 19.26 -4.76
N THR A 149 -5.49 18.21 -4.10
CA THR A 149 -4.49 17.30 -4.65
C THR A 149 -5.02 16.55 -5.88
N ALA A 150 -6.28 16.10 -5.86
CA ALA A 150 -6.91 15.46 -6.99
C ALA A 150 -6.98 16.37 -8.24
N ALA A 151 -7.25 17.66 -8.04
CA ALA A 151 -7.28 18.65 -9.14
C ALA A 151 -5.89 18.86 -9.77
N VAL A 152 -4.81 18.88 -8.98
CA VAL A 152 -3.44 18.99 -9.52
C VAL A 152 -3.05 17.70 -10.26
N ILE A 153 -3.39 16.54 -9.71
CA ILE A 153 -3.15 15.25 -10.40
C ILE A 153 -3.88 15.23 -11.75
N GLN A 154 -5.13 15.72 -11.81
CA GLN A 154 -5.89 15.82 -13.05
C GLN A 154 -5.14 16.65 -14.10
N LYS A 155 -4.67 17.85 -13.73
CA LYS A 155 -3.88 18.72 -14.62
C LYS A 155 -2.64 18.00 -15.14
N ILE A 156 -1.91 17.30 -14.27
CA ILE A 156 -0.72 16.53 -14.66
C ILE A 156 -1.09 15.46 -15.67
N ILE A 157 -2.06 14.62 -15.39
CA ILE A 157 -2.43 13.47 -16.23
C ILE A 157 -2.96 13.94 -17.59
N GLU A 158 -3.90 14.89 -17.62
CA GLU A 158 -4.50 15.38 -18.86
C GLU A 158 -3.52 16.17 -19.73
N SER A 159 -2.49 16.81 -19.13
CA SER A 159 -1.44 17.48 -19.89
C SER A 159 -0.44 16.54 -20.58
N LEU A 160 -0.31 15.31 -20.06
CA LEU A 160 0.72 14.36 -20.49
C LEU A 160 0.22 13.25 -21.39
N TYR A 161 -0.99 12.77 -21.13
CA TYR A 161 -1.48 11.51 -21.67
C TYR A 161 -2.82 11.68 -22.37
N PRO A 162 -2.97 11.08 -23.55
CA PRO A 162 -4.29 11.02 -24.18
C PRO A 162 -5.18 10.05 -23.40
N PRO A 163 -6.51 10.33 -23.34
CA PRO A 163 -7.44 9.56 -22.50
C PRO A 163 -7.60 8.09 -22.90
N GLU A 164 -7.24 7.72 -24.12
CA GLU A 164 -7.17 6.32 -24.56
C GLU A 164 -6.01 5.54 -23.93
N TYR A 165 -5.01 6.24 -23.39
CA TYR A 165 -3.88 5.61 -22.68
C TYR A 165 -4.02 5.70 -21.18
N ILE A 166 -4.18 6.91 -20.63
CA ILE A 166 -4.43 7.13 -19.21
C ILE A 166 -5.64 8.03 -19.04
N CYS A 167 -6.69 7.50 -18.44
CA CYS A 167 -7.96 8.19 -18.22
C CYS A 167 -8.10 8.58 -16.75
N TYR A 168 -8.38 9.84 -16.49
CA TYR A 168 -8.65 10.35 -15.15
C TYR A 168 -10.16 10.46 -14.91
N VAL A 169 -10.63 9.92 -13.77
CA VAL A 169 -12.05 9.87 -13.42
C VAL A 169 -12.29 10.49 -12.06
N GLN A 170 -13.09 11.55 -12.01
CA GLN A 170 -13.57 12.17 -10.77
C GLN A 170 -14.98 11.73 -10.42
N GLY A 171 -15.34 11.88 -9.16
CA GLY A 171 -16.68 11.67 -8.64
C GLY A 171 -16.69 10.84 -7.35
N GLU A 172 -17.88 10.72 -6.78
CA GLU A 172 -18.10 9.92 -5.57
C GLU A 172 -17.83 8.45 -5.86
N GLY A 173 -16.98 7.82 -5.02
CA GLY A 173 -16.56 6.44 -5.26
C GLY A 173 -17.70 5.45 -5.37
N GLN A 174 -18.76 5.64 -4.56
CA GLN A 174 -19.94 4.78 -4.56
C GLN A 174 -20.76 4.85 -5.87
N GLU A 175 -20.59 5.91 -6.66
CA GLU A 175 -21.29 6.10 -7.94
C GLU A 175 -20.41 5.69 -9.11
N VAL A 176 -19.18 6.22 -9.19
CA VAL A 176 -18.36 6.07 -10.40
C VAL A 176 -17.68 4.70 -10.49
N ILE A 177 -17.37 4.04 -9.35
CA ILE A 177 -16.71 2.73 -9.38
C ILE A 177 -17.64 1.65 -9.96
N PRO A 178 -18.90 1.51 -9.50
CA PRO A 178 -19.85 0.59 -10.13
C PRO A 178 -20.15 0.95 -11.59
N ALA A 179 -20.28 2.25 -11.91
CA ALA A 179 -20.54 2.70 -13.29
C ALA A 179 -19.43 2.33 -14.27
N MET A 180 -18.18 2.16 -13.80
CA MET A 180 -17.05 1.66 -14.60
C MET A 180 -16.96 0.13 -14.59
N MET A 181 -17.04 -0.50 -13.41
CA MET A 181 -16.74 -1.93 -13.25
C MET A 181 -17.87 -2.85 -13.72
N GLN A 182 -19.13 -2.41 -13.69
CA GLN A 182 -20.24 -3.27 -14.13
C GLN A 182 -20.28 -3.45 -15.65
N PRO A 183 -20.20 -2.37 -16.49
CA PRO A 183 -20.27 -2.50 -17.93
C PRO A 183 -18.93 -2.87 -18.59
N PHE A 184 -17.81 -2.80 -17.89
CA PHE A 184 -16.49 -3.01 -18.45
C PHE A 184 -15.64 -3.95 -17.59
N ARG A 185 -15.08 -5.01 -18.20
CA ARG A 185 -14.13 -5.90 -17.56
C ARG A 185 -12.73 -5.30 -17.58
N PHE A 186 -12.27 -4.81 -16.44
CA PHE A 186 -10.85 -4.47 -16.25
C PHE A 186 -9.99 -5.74 -16.19
N ASP A 187 -8.68 -5.62 -16.48
CA ASP A 187 -7.75 -6.73 -16.37
C ASP A 187 -7.08 -6.80 -15.00
N HIS A 188 -7.14 -5.73 -14.23
CA HIS A 188 -6.77 -5.66 -12.82
C HIS A 188 -7.40 -4.45 -12.14
N VAL A 189 -7.73 -4.58 -10.87
CA VAL A 189 -8.14 -3.45 -10.02
C VAL A 189 -7.16 -3.35 -8.85
N PHE A 190 -6.54 -2.18 -8.71
CA PHE A 190 -5.71 -1.83 -7.57
C PHE A 190 -6.46 -0.83 -6.69
N TYR A 191 -6.71 -1.18 -5.47
CA TYR A 191 -7.45 -0.37 -4.51
C TYR A 191 -6.66 -0.17 -3.23
N THR A 192 -6.52 1.07 -2.79
CA THR A 192 -6.03 1.43 -1.45
C THR A 192 -7.11 2.18 -0.69
N GLY A 193 -7.46 1.71 0.50
CA GLY A 193 -8.48 2.35 1.34
C GLY A 193 -9.05 1.45 2.42
N SER A 194 -10.29 1.72 2.85
CA SER A 194 -10.90 0.97 3.95
C SER A 194 -11.27 -0.46 3.58
N THR A 195 -11.19 -1.37 4.55
CA THR A 195 -11.58 -2.78 4.40
C THR A 195 -13.03 -2.95 3.94
N ALA A 196 -13.94 -2.10 4.41
CA ALA A 196 -15.35 -2.16 4.04
C ALA A 196 -15.56 -1.92 2.53
N VAL A 197 -14.94 -0.86 1.99
CA VAL A 197 -15.01 -0.54 0.55
C VAL A 197 -14.23 -1.57 -0.26
N GLY A 198 -13.06 -2.02 0.23
CA GLY A 198 -12.29 -3.09 -0.41
C GLY A 198 -13.09 -4.36 -0.64
N LYS A 199 -13.91 -4.77 0.34
CA LYS A 199 -14.82 -5.92 0.19
C LYS A 199 -15.87 -5.71 -0.91
N VAL A 200 -16.39 -4.50 -1.06
CA VAL A 200 -17.35 -4.17 -2.14
C VAL A 200 -16.68 -4.28 -3.51
N ILE A 201 -15.50 -3.68 -3.65
CA ILE A 201 -14.72 -3.74 -4.90
C ILE A 201 -14.35 -5.19 -5.24
N TYR A 202 -13.92 -5.97 -4.24
CA TYR A 202 -13.55 -7.37 -4.44
C TYR A 202 -14.75 -8.21 -4.95
N LYS A 203 -15.95 -7.98 -4.40
CA LYS A 203 -17.16 -8.65 -4.88
C LYS A 203 -17.45 -8.33 -6.34
N MET A 204 -17.44 -7.04 -6.72
CA MET A 204 -17.65 -6.62 -8.11
C MET A 204 -16.59 -7.20 -9.06
N ALA A 205 -15.33 -7.22 -8.65
CA ALA A 205 -14.25 -7.80 -9.44
C ALA A 205 -14.42 -9.32 -9.62
N ALA A 206 -14.86 -10.03 -8.57
CA ALA A 206 -15.07 -11.48 -8.60
C ALA A 206 -16.17 -11.91 -9.59
N GLU A 207 -17.21 -11.10 -9.77
CA GLU A 207 -18.29 -11.37 -10.74
C GLU A 207 -17.78 -11.49 -12.17
N GLN A 208 -16.67 -10.83 -12.50
CA GLN A 208 -16.06 -10.84 -13.84
C GLN A 208 -14.68 -11.53 -13.86
N LEU A 209 -14.31 -12.24 -12.80
CA LEU A 209 -13.00 -12.88 -12.62
C LEU A 209 -11.83 -11.90 -12.82
N VAL A 210 -11.98 -10.68 -12.31
CA VAL A 210 -10.93 -9.67 -12.35
C VAL A 210 -10.00 -9.84 -11.13
N PRO A 211 -8.68 -10.01 -11.33
CA PRO A 211 -7.74 -10.03 -10.22
C PRO A 211 -7.65 -8.66 -9.54
N VAL A 212 -7.43 -8.66 -8.24
CA VAL A 212 -7.35 -7.43 -7.44
C VAL A 212 -6.08 -7.39 -6.60
N THR A 213 -5.56 -6.19 -6.39
CA THR A 213 -4.66 -5.87 -5.29
C THR A 213 -5.40 -4.92 -4.35
N LEU A 214 -5.49 -5.32 -3.09
CA LEU A 214 -6.17 -4.57 -2.04
C LEU A 214 -5.16 -4.18 -0.97
N GLU A 215 -4.92 -2.90 -0.83
CA GLU A 215 -4.11 -2.31 0.25
C GLU A 215 -5.09 -1.70 1.26
N LEU A 216 -5.29 -2.42 2.34
CA LEU A 216 -6.28 -2.09 3.36
C LEU A 216 -5.58 -1.64 4.65
N GLY A 217 -6.36 -1.28 5.66
CA GLY A 217 -5.83 -0.94 6.96
C GLY A 217 -5.75 -2.15 7.90
N GLY A 218 -5.77 -1.86 9.18
CA GLY A 218 -5.79 -2.83 10.25
C GLY A 218 -5.23 -2.25 11.55
N LYS A 219 -5.36 -3.00 12.64
CA LYS A 219 -4.80 -2.57 13.93
C LYS A 219 -3.34 -3.04 14.02
N SER A 220 -2.42 -2.22 13.53
CA SER A 220 -0.98 -2.51 13.52
C SER A 220 -0.41 -2.45 14.95
N PRO A 221 -0.04 -3.58 15.58
CA PRO A 221 0.50 -3.62 16.92
C PRO A 221 1.97 -3.21 16.94
N CYS A 222 2.37 -2.55 18.04
CA CYS A 222 3.76 -2.24 18.29
C CYS A 222 4.14 -2.72 19.70
N VAL A 223 5.08 -3.64 19.79
CA VAL A 223 5.54 -4.24 21.03
C VAL A 223 6.84 -3.58 21.48
N VAL A 224 6.92 -3.23 22.77
CA VAL A 224 8.14 -2.73 23.43
C VAL A 224 8.53 -3.69 24.54
N GLU A 225 9.57 -4.45 24.32
CA GLU A 225 10.10 -5.42 25.28
C GLU A 225 10.89 -4.77 26.41
N ALA A 226 11.07 -5.50 27.53
CA ALA A 226 11.80 -5.04 28.72
C ALA A 226 13.26 -4.63 28.42
N ASP A 227 13.86 -5.26 27.41
CA ASP A 227 15.25 -5.04 26.98
C ASP A 227 15.40 -4.02 25.85
N ALA A 228 14.31 -3.39 25.42
CA ALA A 228 14.32 -2.39 24.38
C ALA A 228 15.08 -1.12 24.77
N ASN A 229 15.65 -0.42 23.78
CA ASN A 229 16.14 0.93 23.98
C ASN A 229 14.97 1.89 24.06
N ILE A 230 14.49 2.14 25.28
CA ILE A 230 13.25 2.89 25.55
C ILE A 230 13.25 4.29 24.95
N ARG A 231 14.35 5.03 25.02
CA ARG A 231 14.45 6.38 24.46
C ARG A 231 14.34 6.38 22.93
N VAL A 232 14.96 5.40 22.28
CA VAL A 232 14.88 5.23 20.82
C VAL A 232 13.49 4.77 20.41
N ALA A 233 12.91 3.81 21.13
CA ALA A 233 11.56 3.32 20.88
C ALA A 233 10.53 4.47 20.96
N ALA A 234 10.51 5.22 22.07
CA ALA A 234 9.57 6.33 22.26
C ALA A 234 9.66 7.36 21.12
N ARG A 235 10.88 7.73 20.69
CA ARG A 235 11.08 8.70 19.59
C ARG A 235 10.58 8.16 18.25
N ARG A 236 10.93 6.93 17.89
CA ARG A 236 10.55 6.31 16.60
C ARG A 236 9.05 6.05 16.52
N ILE A 237 8.45 5.64 17.63
CA ILE A 237 7.00 5.45 17.74
C ILE A 237 6.28 6.79 17.61
N ALA A 238 6.72 7.83 18.36
CA ALA A 238 6.08 9.14 18.33
C ALA A 238 6.07 9.75 16.92
N VAL A 239 7.20 9.78 16.24
CA VAL A 239 7.26 10.35 14.88
C VAL A 239 6.37 9.58 13.90
N THR A 240 6.35 8.26 13.98
CA THR A 240 5.53 7.44 13.06
C THR A 240 4.05 7.54 13.38
N LYS A 241 3.69 7.51 14.68
CA LYS A 241 2.28 7.59 15.10
C LYS A 241 1.64 8.93 14.79
N PHE A 242 2.35 10.02 14.99
CA PHE A 242 1.76 11.37 14.92
C PHE A 242 2.04 12.10 13.60
N SER A 243 2.90 11.59 12.72
CA SER A 243 3.02 12.04 11.33
C SER A 243 1.67 11.93 10.62
N ASN A 244 1.34 12.86 9.75
CA ASN A 244 0.04 12.98 9.10
C ASN A 244 -1.16 12.91 10.08
N ALA A 245 -0.98 13.42 11.31
CA ALA A 245 -1.94 13.29 12.42
C ALA A 245 -2.42 11.84 12.65
N GLY A 246 -1.55 10.85 12.48
CA GLY A 246 -1.86 9.43 12.65
C GLY A 246 -2.71 8.80 11.55
N GLN A 247 -3.00 9.52 10.47
CA GLN A 247 -3.81 9.05 9.35
C GLN A 247 -2.98 8.22 8.37
N MET A 248 -2.42 7.10 8.85
CA MET A 248 -1.51 6.23 8.11
C MET A 248 -1.83 4.77 8.41
N CYS A 249 -2.01 3.95 7.36
CA CYS A 249 -2.35 2.53 7.46
C CYS A 249 -1.31 1.66 8.17
N VAL A 250 -0.06 2.13 8.23
CA VAL A 250 1.04 1.48 8.94
C VAL A 250 1.47 2.23 10.21
N ALA A 251 0.68 3.21 10.69
CA ALA A 251 0.92 3.81 11.99
C ALA A 251 0.80 2.73 13.09
N PRO A 252 1.64 2.76 14.14
CA PRO A 252 1.35 2.00 15.35
C PRO A 252 -0.05 2.34 15.84
N ASP A 253 -0.98 1.39 15.77
CA ASP A 253 -2.36 1.66 16.12
C ASP A 253 -2.56 1.60 17.63
N TYR A 254 -1.85 0.70 18.29
CA TYR A 254 -1.73 0.59 19.74
C TYR A 254 -0.35 0.03 20.14
N LEU A 255 0.04 0.27 21.39
CA LEU A 255 1.29 -0.22 21.96
C LEU A 255 1.03 -1.31 22.99
N LEU A 256 1.87 -2.32 22.97
CA LEU A 256 2.01 -3.32 24.03
C LEU A 256 3.40 -3.12 24.65
N VAL A 257 3.45 -2.62 25.87
CA VAL A 257 4.69 -2.27 26.56
C VAL A 257 4.88 -3.19 27.75
N HIS A 258 6.07 -3.82 27.86
CA HIS A 258 6.37 -4.66 29.01
C HIS A 258 6.27 -3.85 30.30
N GLU A 259 5.59 -4.38 31.33
CA GLU A 259 5.27 -3.65 32.57
C GLU A 259 6.49 -3.04 33.25
N SER A 260 7.63 -3.76 33.25
CA SER A 260 8.87 -3.30 33.92
C SER A 260 9.48 -2.03 33.33
N VAL A 261 9.05 -1.61 32.14
CA VAL A 261 9.57 -0.41 31.45
C VAL A 261 8.46 0.61 31.13
N MET A 262 7.22 0.34 31.55
CA MET A 262 6.05 1.15 31.20
C MET A 262 6.21 2.62 31.63
N ASP A 263 6.49 2.89 32.89
CA ASP A 263 6.60 4.26 33.40
C ASP A 263 7.70 5.05 32.68
N ARG A 264 8.87 4.42 32.52
CA ARG A 264 10.00 4.99 31.81
C ARG A 264 9.68 5.25 30.35
N PHE A 265 8.95 4.35 29.71
CA PHE A 265 8.52 4.52 28.32
C PHE A 265 7.55 5.71 28.16
N LEU A 266 6.56 5.82 29.03
CA LEU A 266 5.60 6.93 29.03
C LEU A 266 6.30 8.28 29.27
N GLU A 267 7.27 8.34 30.20
CA GLU A 267 8.08 9.55 30.40
C GLU A 267 8.85 9.96 29.13
N GLU A 268 9.53 9.02 28.48
CA GLU A 268 10.28 9.32 27.25
C GLU A 268 9.36 9.67 26.09
N LEU A 269 8.16 9.08 26.01
CA LEU A 269 7.16 9.40 25.00
C LEU A 269 6.62 10.83 25.21
N LYS A 270 6.27 11.21 26.45
CA LYS A 270 5.83 12.56 26.83
C LYS A 270 6.89 13.64 26.57
N LYS A 271 8.18 13.29 26.61
CA LYS A 271 9.29 14.18 26.23
C LYS A 271 9.50 14.25 24.71
N ALA A 272 9.22 13.17 23.99
CA ALA A 272 9.45 13.08 22.54
C ALA A 272 8.42 13.89 21.75
N ILE A 273 7.14 13.85 22.12
CA ILE A 273 6.05 14.51 21.39
C ILE A 273 6.26 16.02 21.28
N PRO A 274 6.44 16.79 22.37
CA PRO A 274 6.60 18.24 22.25
C PRO A 274 7.92 18.67 21.59
N ARG A 275 8.94 17.80 21.58
CA ARG A 275 10.15 18.07 20.80
C ARG A 275 9.94 17.99 19.29
N MET A 276 8.91 17.30 18.83
CA MET A 276 8.60 17.13 17.41
C MET A 276 7.56 18.13 16.93
N TYR A 277 6.56 18.42 17.75
CA TYR A 277 5.37 19.18 17.35
C TYR A 277 5.17 20.45 18.22
N GLY A 278 6.14 20.82 19.06
CA GLY A 278 6.02 21.96 19.98
C GLY A 278 5.06 21.69 21.14
N GLU A 279 4.96 22.65 22.07
CA GLU A 279 4.01 22.63 23.19
C GLU A 279 2.57 22.98 22.74
N LYS A 280 2.46 23.56 21.54
CA LYS A 280 1.21 23.94 20.90
C LYS A 280 1.15 23.42 19.48
N PRO A 281 0.87 22.11 19.29
CA PRO A 281 0.82 21.51 17.96
C PRO A 281 -0.20 22.15 17.02
N GLU A 282 -1.23 22.84 17.57
CA GLU A 282 -2.21 23.60 16.79
C GLU A 282 -1.60 24.80 16.02
N GLU A 283 -0.46 25.32 16.49
CA GLU A 283 0.29 26.44 15.90
C GLU A 283 1.50 25.93 15.09
N ASP A 284 1.82 24.61 15.16
CA ASP A 284 2.99 24.04 14.50
C ASP A 284 2.78 23.94 12.98
N TYR A 285 3.77 24.38 12.25
CA TYR A 285 3.78 24.36 10.78
C TYR A 285 3.71 22.94 10.19
N GLY A 286 4.28 21.95 10.89
CA GLY A 286 4.42 20.58 10.42
C GLY A 286 3.32 19.64 10.91
N TYR A 287 2.35 20.10 11.72
CA TYR A 287 1.32 19.21 12.24
C TYR A 287 0.04 19.20 11.39
N CYS A 288 -0.28 18.04 10.84
CA CYS A 288 -1.42 17.84 9.95
C CYS A 288 -2.78 17.97 10.63
N ARG A 289 -3.85 18.05 9.83
CA ARG A 289 -5.25 18.11 10.27
C ARG A 289 -5.99 16.82 9.88
N ILE A 290 -7.08 16.55 10.58
CA ILE A 290 -7.97 15.44 10.23
C ILE A 290 -8.73 15.82 8.95
N ILE A 291 -8.88 14.88 8.04
CA ILE A 291 -9.39 15.13 6.68
C ILE A 291 -10.79 15.74 6.62
N ASN A 292 -11.70 15.38 7.54
CA ASN A 292 -13.07 15.87 7.57
C ASN A 292 -13.72 15.72 8.94
N GLU A 293 -14.89 16.35 9.12
CA GLU A 293 -15.64 16.34 10.38
C GLU A 293 -16.09 14.94 10.81
N LYS A 294 -16.44 14.06 9.88
CA LYS A 294 -16.84 12.69 10.18
C LYS A 294 -15.72 11.95 10.91
N GLN A 295 -14.50 12.01 10.37
CA GLN A 295 -13.33 11.39 10.99
C GLN A 295 -12.92 12.10 12.30
N PHE A 296 -12.99 13.42 12.33
CA PHE A 296 -12.73 14.20 13.53
C PHE A 296 -13.65 13.76 14.70
N ASN A 297 -14.95 13.69 14.46
CA ASN A 297 -15.91 13.30 15.48
C ASN A 297 -15.69 11.86 15.96
N ARG A 298 -15.41 10.93 15.03
CA ARG A 298 -15.08 9.55 15.37
C ARG A 298 -13.84 9.44 16.25
N ILE A 299 -12.75 10.10 15.88
CA ILE A 299 -11.48 10.03 16.63
C ILE A 299 -11.60 10.73 17.98
N LYS A 300 -12.33 11.87 18.06
CA LYS A 300 -12.57 12.59 19.29
C LYS A 300 -13.25 11.71 20.37
N MET A 301 -14.13 10.81 19.98
CA MET A 301 -14.80 9.89 20.92
C MET A 301 -13.79 8.97 21.62
N TYR A 302 -12.72 8.57 20.96
CA TYR A 302 -11.71 7.68 21.55
C TYR A 302 -10.93 8.32 22.69
N LEU A 303 -10.88 9.65 22.79
CA LEU A 303 -10.17 10.34 23.87
C LEU A 303 -10.73 10.06 25.27
N THR A 304 -11.93 9.53 25.36
CA THR A 304 -12.61 9.17 26.62
C THR A 304 -12.58 7.67 26.93
N GLU A 305 -11.89 6.86 26.09
CA GLU A 305 -11.90 5.40 26.21
C GLU A 305 -10.77 4.82 27.07
N GLY A 306 -10.13 5.66 27.86
CA GLY A 306 -9.07 5.32 28.79
C GLY A 306 -8.65 6.53 29.62
N LYS A 307 -7.59 6.37 30.39
CA LYS A 307 -6.98 7.48 31.12
C LYS A 307 -6.07 8.28 30.18
N LEU A 308 -6.37 9.58 30.03
CA LEU A 308 -5.54 10.48 29.22
C LEU A 308 -4.24 10.81 29.95
N GLU A 309 -3.12 10.31 29.42
CA GLU A 309 -1.77 10.53 29.97
C GLU A 309 -1.06 11.74 29.35
N TYR A 310 -1.44 12.11 28.11
CA TYR A 310 -0.86 13.24 27.40
C TYR A 310 -1.82 13.79 26.34
N GLY A 311 -1.83 15.10 26.14
CA GLY A 311 -2.45 15.83 25.05
C GLY A 311 -3.98 15.73 25.01
N GLY A 312 -4.54 15.54 23.81
CA GLY A 312 -5.98 15.31 23.63
C GLY A 312 -6.83 16.58 23.49
N ARG A 313 -6.24 17.77 23.38
CA ARG A 313 -6.97 18.99 23.04
C ARG A 313 -7.55 18.90 21.62
N THR A 314 -8.73 19.47 21.42
CA THR A 314 -9.41 19.42 20.12
C THR A 314 -9.93 20.79 19.70
N ASP A 315 -9.88 21.09 18.40
CA ASP A 315 -10.53 22.26 17.80
C ASP A 315 -11.26 21.80 16.53
N GLN A 316 -12.59 21.72 16.61
CA GLN A 316 -13.41 21.25 15.49
C GLN A 316 -13.37 22.21 14.31
N SER A 317 -13.25 23.52 14.54
CA SER A 317 -13.21 24.52 13.46
C SER A 317 -11.97 24.38 12.57
N LYS A 318 -10.89 23.81 13.14
CA LYS A 318 -9.63 23.54 12.45
C LYS A 318 -9.44 22.06 12.13
N LEU A 319 -10.38 21.18 12.44
CA LEU A 319 -10.23 19.72 12.37
C LEU A 319 -8.96 19.23 13.08
N PHE A 320 -8.62 19.87 14.18
CA PHE A 320 -7.41 19.63 14.94
C PHE A 320 -7.68 18.68 16.12
N ILE A 321 -6.85 17.65 16.24
CA ILE A 321 -6.75 16.79 17.42
C ILE A 321 -5.28 16.71 17.80
N GLU A 322 -4.96 17.11 19.04
CA GLU A 322 -3.61 17.03 19.58
C GLU A 322 -3.15 15.56 19.68
N PRO A 323 -1.86 15.26 19.51
CA PRO A 323 -1.32 13.95 19.86
C PRO A 323 -1.78 13.53 21.25
N ALA A 324 -2.44 12.38 21.36
CA ALA A 324 -3.00 11.88 22.60
C ALA A 324 -2.47 10.49 22.94
N VAL A 325 -2.12 10.29 24.21
CA VAL A 325 -1.69 9.00 24.75
C VAL A 325 -2.68 8.55 25.80
N LEU A 326 -3.21 7.35 25.65
CA LEU A 326 -4.17 6.74 26.58
C LEU A 326 -3.54 5.54 27.28
N THR A 327 -3.80 5.41 28.57
CA THR A 327 -3.54 4.18 29.35
C THR A 327 -4.84 3.66 29.97
N GLU A 328 -4.79 2.53 30.65
CA GLU A 328 -5.97 1.91 31.27
C GLU A 328 -7.11 1.67 30.26
N VAL A 329 -6.74 1.39 29.02
CA VAL A 329 -7.68 1.11 27.91
C VAL A 329 -8.14 -0.34 28.00
N SER A 330 -9.45 -0.55 27.98
CA SER A 330 -10.03 -1.90 27.91
C SER A 330 -9.78 -2.49 26.50
N PRO A 331 -9.37 -3.76 26.39
CA PRO A 331 -9.29 -4.44 25.09
C PRO A 331 -10.62 -4.48 24.30
N ASP A 332 -11.74 -4.37 25.00
CA ASP A 332 -13.10 -4.39 24.42
C ASP A 332 -13.62 -2.98 24.06
N SER A 333 -12.84 -1.93 24.31
CA SER A 333 -13.24 -0.53 24.03
C SER A 333 -13.29 -0.25 22.52
N ALA A 334 -14.04 0.77 22.11
CA ALA A 334 -14.19 1.12 20.69
C ALA A 334 -12.85 1.47 20.03
N VAL A 335 -11.95 2.15 20.76
CA VAL A 335 -10.60 2.47 20.30
C VAL A 335 -9.76 1.23 19.99
N MET A 336 -10.09 0.07 20.58
CA MET A 336 -9.42 -1.20 20.31
C MET A 336 -10.14 -2.06 19.27
N ASN A 337 -11.40 -1.77 18.92
CA ASN A 337 -12.20 -2.60 18.02
C ASN A 337 -12.04 -2.26 16.52
N GLU A 338 -11.63 -1.04 16.20
CA GLU A 338 -11.39 -0.60 14.82
C GLU A 338 -10.05 0.13 14.67
N GLU A 339 -9.59 0.30 13.45
CA GLU A 339 -8.40 1.09 13.13
C GLU A 339 -8.63 2.55 13.52
N ILE A 340 -7.75 3.11 14.33
CA ILE A 340 -7.90 4.47 14.87
C ILE A 340 -7.78 5.52 13.77
N PHE A 341 -6.76 5.38 12.91
CA PHE A 341 -6.48 6.29 11.80
C PHE A 341 -6.48 7.77 12.21
N GLY A 342 -5.82 8.03 13.34
CA GLY A 342 -5.78 9.34 13.99
C GLY A 342 -4.74 9.42 15.10
N PRO A 343 -4.55 10.61 15.69
CA PRO A 343 -3.46 10.88 16.63
C PRO A 343 -3.77 10.44 18.07
N VAL A 344 -4.42 9.32 18.25
CA VAL A 344 -4.72 8.72 19.56
C VAL A 344 -3.95 7.41 19.67
N LEU A 345 -3.17 7.24 20.74
CA LEU A 345 -2.29 6.11 20.95
C LEU A 345 -2.62 5.40 22.27
N PRO A 346 -3.35 4.28 22.23
CA PRO A 346 -3.51 3.39 23.37
C PRO A 346 -2.19 2.69 23.72
N VAL A 347 -1.88 2.66 25.01
CA VAL A 347 -0.70 1.96 25.56
C VAL A 347 -1.18 0.98 26.62
N ILE A 348 -0.94 -0.30 26.38
CA ILE A 348 -1.38 -1.42 27.22
C ILE A 348 -0.14 -2.14 27.76
N SER A 349 -0.11 -2.46 29.04
CA SER A 349 0.98 -3.22 29.66
C SER A 349 0.79 -4.71 29.46
N PHE A 350 1.89 -5.45 29.38
CA PHE A 350 1.93 -6.91 29.43
C PHE A 350 3.11 -7.40 30.28
N ARG A 351 2.98 -8.59 30.84
CA ARG A 351 4.04 -9.29 31.60
C ARG A 351 4.67 -10.43 30.83
N LYS A 352 3.82 -11.18 30.14
CA LYS A 352 4.21 -12.35 29.36
C LYS A 352 3.80 -12.16 27.91
N GLN A 353 4.59 -12.72 27.01
CA GLN A 353 4.34 -12.66 25.57
C GLN A 353 2.93 -13.16 25.21
N GLU A 354 2.45 -14.20 25.89
CA GLU A 354 1.13 -14.79 25.63
C GLU A 354 -0.03 -13.81 25.87
N GLU A 355 0.09 -12.92 26.85
CA GLU A 355 -0.90 -11.87 27.13
C GLU A 355 -0.97 -10.88 25.96
N ALA A 356 0.19 -10.43 25.49
CA ALA A 356 0.26 -9.52 24.33
C ALA A 356 -0.24 -10.20 23.06
N LEU A 357 0.12 -11.48 22.84
CA LEU A 357 -0.35 -12.26 21.69
C LEU A 357 -1.88 -12.47 21.72
N ALA A 358 -2.48 -12.62 22.91
CA ALA A 358 -3.94 -12.72 23.06
C ALA A 358 -4.65 -11.46 22.55
N ILE A 359 -4.10 -10.26 22.84
CA ILE A 359 -4.61 -8.99 22.33
C ILE A 359 -4.42 -8.89 20.82
N ILE A 360 -3.23 -9.21 20.31
CA ILE A 360 -2.92 -9.14 18.86
C ILE A 360 -3.86 -10.06 18.06
N ARG A 361 -4.16 -11.24 18.58
CA ARG A 361 -5.02 -12.24 17.91
C ARG A 361 -6.48 -11.81 17.77
N GLN A 362 -6.94 -10.82 18.52
CA GLN A 362 -8.29 -10.26 18.33
C GLN A 362 -8.42 -9.55 16.97
N HIS A 363 -7.30 -9.02 16.43
CA HIS A 363 -7.22 -8.37 15.13
C HIS A 363 -6.13 -9.02 14.27
N PRO A 364 -6.37 -10.23 13.75
CA PRO A 364 -5.35 -11.02 13.06
C PRO A 364 -4.95 -10.40 11.71
N ASN A 365 -3.73 -10.68 11.30
CA ASN A 365 -3.18 -10.23 10.02
C ASN A 365 -3.18 -8.70 9.84
N PRO A 366 -2.55 -7.93 10.75
CA PRO A 366 -2.38 -6.50 10.56
C PRO A 366 -1.53 -6.20 9.32
N LEU A 367 -1.66 -4.99 8.77
CA LEU A 367 -0.82 -4.56 7.65
C LEU A 367 0.65 -4.46 8.05
N ALA A 368 0.91 -3.99 9.27
CA ALA A 368 2.27 -3.90 9.80
C ALA A 368 2.36 -4.42 11.25
N PHE A 369 3.52 -4.96 11.58
CA PHE A 369 3.90 -5.38 12.93
C PHE A 369 5.24 -4.76 13.32
N TYR A 370 5.34 -4.30 14.55
CA TYR A 370 6.56 -3.67 15.08
C TYR A 370 6.97 -4.28 16.41
N VAL A 371 8.27 -4.51 16.57
CA VAL A 371 8.85 -4.97 17.84
C VAL A 371 10.13 -4.23 18.16
N TYR A 372 10.24 -3.77 19.40
CA TYR A 372 11.44 -3.16 19.96
C TYR A 372 12.05 -4.09 21.00
N THR A 373 13.25 -4.60 20.71
CA THR A 373 14.02 -5.50 21.57
C THR A 373 15.50 -5.41 21.22
N SER A 374 16.38 -5.73 22.15
CA SER A 374 17.81 -5.93 21.90
C SER A 374 18.21 -7.42 21.78
N SER A 375 17.25 -8.33 21.93
CA SER A 375 17.44 -9.78 21.89
C SER A 375 17.05 -10.36 20.53
N SER A 376 17.99 -10.88 19.75
CA SER A 376 17.72 -11.56 18.48
C SER A 376 16.78 -12.77 18.64
N ARG A 377 16.81 -13.44 19.79
CA ARG A 377 15.90 -14.55 20.07
C ARG A 377 14.46 -14.05 20.19
N LYS A 378 14.20 -12.98 20.93
CA LYS A 378 12.86 -12.39 21.05
C LYS A 378 12.38 -11.82 19.72
N GLU A 379 13.29 -11.22 18.93
CA GLU A 379 12.98 -10.77 17.58
C GLU A 379 12.40 -11.90 16.74
N GLU A 380 13.09 -13.05 16.66
CA GLU A 380 12.63 -14.22 15.92
C GLU A 380 11.30 -14.77 16.47
N GLU A 381 11.18 -14.90 17.81
CA GLU A 381 9.97 -15.37 18.47
C GLU A 381 8.75 -14.49 18.15
N TRP A 382 8.90 -13.15 18.13
CA TRP A 382 7.83 -12.23 17.80
C TRP A 382 7.48 -12.24 16.31
N LEU A 383 8.47 -12.27 15.42
CA LEU A 383 8.25 -12.30 13.98
C LEU A 383 7.56 -13.60 13.54
N ASP A 384 7.87 -14.72 14.17
CA ASP A 384 7.21 -16.01 13.91
C ASP A 384 5.75 -16.03 14.47
N ALA A 385 5.56 -15.46 15.65
CA ALA A 385 4.27 -15.50 16.35
C ALA A 385 3.19 -14.57 15.75
N VAL A 386 3.59 -13.48 15.05
CA VAL A 386 2.67 -12.46 14.55
C VAL A 386 2.69 -12.39 13.02
N PRO A 387 1.78 -13.10 12.34
CA PRO A 387 1.61 -12.96 10.89
C PRO A 387 1.10 -11.57 10.52
N ALA A 388 1.84 -10.84 9.68
CA ALA A 388 1.52 -9.49 9.23
C ALA A 388 1.81 -9.31 7.73
N GLY A 389 1.38 -8.21 7.14
CA GLY A 389 1.76 -7.82 5.78
C GLY A 389 3.25 -7.50 5.69
N GLY A 390 3.76 -6.72 6.63
CA GLY A 390 5.17 -6.39 6.79
C GLY A 390 5.54 -6.17 8.26
N ALA A 391 6.85 -6.10 8.56
CA ALA A 391 7.32 -5.86 9.92
C ALA A 391 8.58 -4.98 9.96
N CYS A 392 8.80 -4.31 11.10
CA CYS A 392 10.08 -3.70 11.43
C CYS A 392 10.51 -4.10 12.84
N VAL A 393 11.81 -4.35 12.99
CA VAL A 393 12.46 -4.50 14.29
C VAL A 393 13.15 -3.19 14.64
N ASN A 394 12.93 -2.72 15.87
CA ASN A 394 13.49 -1.46 16.38
C ASN A 394 13.18 -0.22 15.53
N ASN A 395 12.12 -0.28 14.73
CA ASN A 395 11.60 0.84 13.94
C ASN A 395 10.09 0.68 13.67
N CYS A 396 9.45 1.71 13.12
CA CYS A 396 8.08 1.66 12.63
C CYS A 396 8.03 2.18 11.19
N SER A 397 7.16 1.62 10.35
CA SER A 397 6.86 2.00 8.96
C SER A 397 8.02 1.94 7.94
N TRP A 398 9.27 1.97 8.34
CA TRP A 398 10.42 2.13 7.44
C TRP A 398 10.62 0.99 6.42
N HIS A 399 10.00 -0.17 6.61
CA HIS A 399 9.99 -1.23 5.59
C HIS A 399 9.34 -0.77 4.27
N LEU A 400 8.39 0.16 4.32
CA LEU A 400 7.73 0.73 3.14
C LEU A 400 8.64 1.65 2.31
N THR A 401 9.71 2.20 2.90
CA THR A 401 10.62 3.11 2.18
C THR A 401 11.60 2.39 1.27
N ASN A 402 11.75 1.09 1.44
CA ASN A 402 12.67 0.28 0.65
C ASN A 402 11.95 -0.39 -0.52
N HIS A 403 12.07 0.18 -1.71
CA HIS A 403 11.46 -0.35 -2.95
C HIS A 403 11.97 -1.74 -3.39
N ASN A 404 12.96 -2.31 -2.67
CA ASN A 404 13.40 -3.70 -2.87
C ASN A 404 12.63 -4.70 -2.00
N LEU A 405 11.80 -4.22 -1.07
CA LEU A 405 10.91 -5.04 -0.27
C LEU A 405 9.48 -4.98 -0.85
N PRO A 406 8.73 -6.09 -0.81
CA PRO A 406 7.31 -6.06 -1.14
C PRO A 406 6.56 -5.29 -0.05
N PHE A 407 5.59 -4.52 -0.46
CA PHE A 407 4.61 -3.90 0.43
C PHE A 407 3.22 -4.42 0.07
N GLY A 408 2.48 -4.88 1.06
CA GLY A 408 1.12 -5.38 0.87
C GLY A 408 0.58 -6.07 2.10
N GLY A 409 -0.74 -6.19 2.14
CA GLY A 409 -1.46 -6.79 3.25
C GLY A 409 -1.56 -8.32 3.16
N ARG A 410 -2.10 -8.90 4.24
CA ARG A 410 -2.41 -10.33 4.36
C ARG A 410 -3.79 -10.48 4.99
N GLY A 411 -4.66 -11.30 4.37
CA GLY A 411 -5.99 -11.56 4.92
C GLY A 411 -6.83 -10.29 5.06
N PHE A 412 -7.12 -9.85 6.28
CA PHE A 412 -7.95 -8.65 6.51
C PHE A 412 -7.27 -7.34 6.16
N SER A 413 -5.94 -7.28 6.10
CA SER A 413 -5.20 -6.09 5.71
C SER A 413 -4.95 -5.97 4.21
N GLY A 414 -5.30 -6.99 3.42
CA GLY A 414 -5.21 -6.90 1.97
C GLY A 414 -4.83 -8.18 1.27
N THR A 415 -4.61 -8.05 -0.05
CA THR A 415 -4.13 -9.11 -0.93
C THR A 415 -3.30 -8.51 -2.06
N GLY A 416 -2.27 -9.20 -2.49
CA GLY A 416 -1.29 -8.68 -3.43
C GLY A 416 -0.19 -7.89 -2.74
N GLN A 417 0.68 -7.31 -3.54
CA GLN A 417 1.82 -6.51 -3.06
C GLN A 417 2.37 -5.64 -4.19
N TYR A 418 3.05 -4.55 -3.83
CA TYR A 418 3.63 -3.63 -4.80
C TYR A 418 4.94 -3.01 -4.28
N HIS A 419 5.44 -1.97 -4.83
CA HIS A 419 6.72 -1.27 -4.77
C HIS A 419 7.79 -1.88 -5.68
N GLY A 420 8.47 -1.03 -6.44
CA GLY A 420 9.57 -1.39 -7.32
C GLY A 420 9.21 -2.52 -8.30
N ARG A 421 9.99 -3.59 -8.25
CA ARG A 421 9.74 -4.76 -9.10
C ARG A 421 8.39 -5.43 -8.81
N TYR A 422 7.94 -5.41 -7.57
CA TYR A 422 6.66 -6.03 -7.22
C TYR A 422 5.48 -5.30 -7.87
N SER A 423 5.55 -3.96 -8.00
CA SER A 423 4.57 -3.20 -8.81
C SER A 423 4.53 -3.66 -10.24
N PHE A 424 5.70 -3.79 -10.89
CA PHE A 424 5.79 -4.29 -12.26
C PHE A 424 5.22 -5.70 -12.41
N ASP A 425 5.54 -6.61 -11.48
CA ASP A 425 5.06 -8.00 -11.49
C ASP A 425 3.54 -8.08 -11.24
N THR A 426 2.98 -7.23 -10.36
CA THR A 426 1.54 -7.14 -10.07
C THR A 426 0.72 -6.76 -11.30
N PHE A 427 1.24 -5.84 -12.11
CA PHE A 427 0.60 -5.40 -13.35
C PHE A 427 1.04 -6.19 -14.61
N SER A 428 1.67 -7.37 -14.42
CA SER A 428 2.15 -8.23 -15.50
C SER A 428 1.61 -9.65 -15.38
N HIS A 429 1.25 -10.25 -16.52
CA HIS A 429 1.00 -11.68 -16.61
C HIS A 429 2.30 -12.44 -16.89
N LYS A 430 2.55 -13.50 -16.12
CA LYS A 430 3.71 -14.39 -16.29
C LYS A 430 3.32 -15.56 -17.19
N LYS A 431 3.64 -15.44 -18.49
CA LYS A 431 3.35 -16.49 -19.48
C LYS A 431 4.49 -17.49 -19.54
N ALA A 432 4.20 -18.74 -19.19
CA ALA A 432 5.15 -19.85 -19.38
C ALA A 432 5.29 -20.20 -20.86
N VAL A 433 6.54 -20.29 -21.34
CA VAL A 433 6.84 -20.65 -22.71
C VAL A 433 7.90 -21.76 -22.73
N MET A 434 7.57 -22.88 -23.36
CA MET A 434 8.50 -23.94 -23.65
C MET A 434 8.71 -24.02 -25.16
N LYS A 435 9.96 -23.99 -25.61
CA LYS A 435 10.33 -24.14 -27.00
C LYS A 435 10.99 -25.53 -27.19
N THR A 436 10.28 -26.42 -27.87
CA THR A 436 10.76 -27.76 -28.20
C THR A 436 11.29 -27.75 -29.64
N PRO A 437 12.50 -28.25 -29.93
CA PRO A 437 13.00 -28.37 -31.30
C PRO A 437 12.23 -29.45 -32.04
N SER A 438 11.93 -29.19 -33.31
CA SER A 438 11.18 -30.13 -34.18
C SER A 438 12.02 -31.25 -34.78
N TRP A 439 13.36 -31.18 -34.67
CA TRP A 439 14.28 -32.20 -35.18
C TRP A 439 14.43 -33.41 -34.23
N PHE A 440 13.92 -33.30 -32.98
CA PHE A 440 13.98 -34.38 -32.00
C PHE A 440 12.57 -34.71 -31.49
N ASP A 441 12.05 -35.83 -31.99
CA ASP A 441 10.70 -36.29 -31.67
C ASP A 441 10.66 -37.82 -31.44
N PRO A 442 11.04 -38.29 -30.23
CA PRO A 442 11.13 -39.72 -29.96
C PRO A 442 9.75 -40.38 -29.85
N ASN A 443 9.55 -41.48 -30.56
CA ASN A 443 8.32 -42.26 -30.59
C ASN A 443 7.85 -42.78 -29.23
N ILE A 444 8.73 -42.79 -28.22
CA ILE A 444 8.37 -43.20 -26.85
C ILE A 444 7.25 -42.34 -26.25
N LYS A 445 7.15 -41.07 -26.70
CA LYS A 445 6.16 -40.11 -26.20
C LYS A 445 4.72 -40.38 -26.69
N TYR A 446 4.58 -41.17 -27.75
CA TYR A 446 3.30 -41.36 -28.42
C TYR A 446 2.68 -42.74 -28.14
N PRO A 447 1.35 -42.88 -28.26
CA PRO A 447 0.71 -44.19 -28.30
C PRO A 447 1.29 -45.09 -29.40
N PRO A 448 1.24 -46.40 -29.22
CA PRO A 448 0.67 -47.16 -28.11
C PRO A 448 1.53 -47.14 -26.85
N MET A 449 0.90 -47.06 -25.66
CA MET A 449 1.60 -46.97 -24.37
C MET A 449 2.02 -48.32 -23.80
N LYS A 450 1.52 -49.41 -24.37
CA LYS A 450 1.79 -50.78 -23.92
C LYS A 450 3.30 -51.06 -23.90
N GLY A 451 3.79 -51.53 -22.76
CA GLY A 451 5.21 -51.89 -22.56
C GLY A 451 6.13 -50.72 -22.15
N LYS A 452 5.67 -49.46 -22.21
CA LYS A 452 6.52 -48.28 -21.94
C LYS A 452 6.58 -47.88 -20.44
N LEU A 453 5.78 -48.52 -19.56
CA LEU A 453 5.62 -48.11 -18.15
C LEU A 453 6.96 -48.06 -17.39
N ARG A 454 7.87 -49.02 -17.61
CA ARG A 454 9.17 -49.06 -16.94
C ARG A 454 10.04 -47.85 -17.27
N ILE A 455 10.04 -47.45 -18.56
CA ILE A 455 10.78 -46.28 -19.03
C ILE A 455 10.19 -45.01 -18.44
N PHE A 456 8.85 -44.85 -18.45
CA PHE A 456 8.20 -43.69 -17.86
C PHE A 456 8.50 -43.55 -16.36
N LYS A 457 8.44 -44.68 -15.62
CA LYS A 457 8.81 -44.68 -14.20
C LYS A 457 10.28 -44.31 -13.96
N TRP A 458 11.18 -44.70 -14.83
CA TRP A 458 12.59 -44.37 -14.73
C TRP A 458 12.88 -42.90 -15.02
N VAL A 459 12.21 -42.33 -16.01
CA VAL A 459 12.42 -40.94 -16.45
C VAL A 459 11.75 -39.91 -15.49
N ILE A 460 10.64 -40.28 -14.85
CA ILE A 460 9.84 -39.37 -14.01
C ILE A 460 10.21 -39.48 -12.51
N ARG A 461 10.90 -40.51 -12.08
CA ARG A 461 11.45 -40.63 -10.72
C ARG A 461 12.72 -39.81 -10.54
#